data_84f8aba7b8eee7bf977fba31cd106dd3
#
_entry.id   84f8aba7b8eee7bf977fba31cd106dd3
#
_cell.length_a   1.000
_cell.length_b   1.000
_cell.length_c   1.000
_cell.angle_alpha   90.00
_cell.angle_beta   90.00
_cell.angle_gamma   90.00
#
_symmetry.space_group_name_H-M   'P 1'
#
loop_
_entity.id
_entity.type
_entity.pdbx_description
1 polymer ?
#
loop_
_entity_poly.entity_id
_entity_poly.type
_entity_poly.pdbx_seq_one_letter_code
_entity_poly.pdbx_strand_id
1 'polypeptide(L)'
;MNKYKIEFDKNAVKFLSKQSRSNKERIFNAIARLPFEGNIKAMQGYAGYYRLRVGDYRIIYTVNNEILIIRIIRIGNRGDIYKKV
;
A
#
# COMPACT_ATOMS: atom_id res chain seq x y z
N MET A 1 -15.31 6.45 9.97
CA MET A 1 -15.29 5.69 8.74
C MET A 1 -14.42 6.37 7.70
N ASN A 2 -13.59 5.61 7.02
CA ASN A 2 -12.66 6.16 6.04
C ASN A 2 -13.39 6.51 4.74
N LYS A 3 -13.26 7.74 4.31
CA LYS A 3 -13.93 8.23 3.09
C LYS A 3 -13.15 7.95 1.82
N TYR A 4 -11.91 7.50 1.94
CA TYR A 4 -11.07 7.25 0.78
C TYR A 4 -11.44 5.93 0.11
N LYS A 5 -11.51 5.98 -1.21
CA LYS A 5 -11.67 4.77 -2.01
C LYS A 5 -10.29 4.16 -2.24
N ILE A 6 -10.19 2.86 -2.11
CA ILE A 6 -8.92 2.16 -2.33
C ILE A 6 -8.95 1.50 -3.70
N GLU A 7 -7.95 1.80 -4.51
CA GLU A 7 -7.76 1.16 -5.82
C GLU A 7 -6.43 0.41 -5.83
N PHE A 8 -6.40 -0.70 -6.55
CA PHE A 8 -5.21 -1.55 -6.61
C PHE A 8 -4.71 -1.65 -8.04
N ASP A 9 -3.42 -1.38 -8.24
CA ASP A 9 -2.78 -1.63 -9.52
C ASP A 9 -2.64 -3.13 -9.74
N LYS A 10 -2.49 -3.52 -10.99
CA LYS A 10 -2.32 -4.91 -11.40
C LYS A 10 -1.27 -5.64 -10.58
N ASN A 11 -0.12 -5.01 -10.39
CA ASN A 11 0.98 -5.63 -9.65
C ASN A 11 0.61 -5.94 -8.22
N ALA A 12 -0.15 -5.07 -7.58
CA ALA A 12 -0.60 -5.27 -6.22
C ALA A 12 -1.61 -6.41 -6.14
N VAL A 13 -2.55 -6.45 -7.06
CA VAL A 13 -3.54 -7.53 -7.14
C VAL A 13 -2.84 -8.87 -7.34
N LYS A 14 -1.88 -8.92 -8.24
CA LYS A 14 -1.13 -10.13 -8.54
C LYS A 14 -0.38 -10.64 -7.31
N PHE A 15 0.27 -9.74 -6.58
CA PHE A 15 0.97 -10.11 -5.36
C PHE A 15 0.00 -10.70 -4.34
N LEU A 16 -1.13 -10.02 -4.12
CA LEU A 16 -2.12 -10.44 -3.13
C LEU A 16 -2.71 -11.81 -3.47
N SER A 17 -2.92 -12.09 -4.75
CA SER A 17 -3.51 -13.35 -5.17
C SER A 17 -2.69 -14.57 -4.76
N LYS A 18 -1.40 -14.37 -4.51
CA LYS A 18 -0.48 -15.45 -4.13
C LYS A 18 -0.33 -15.60 -2.62
N GLN A 19 -0.97 -14.75 -1.85
CA GLN A 19 -0.82 -14.78 -0.40
C GLN A 19 -1.86 -15.67 0.26
N SER A 20 -1.54 -16.16 1.46
CA SER A 20 -2.50 -16.90 2.26
C SER A 20 -3.65 -15.97 2.68
N ARG A 21 -4.76 -16.55 3.06
CA ARG A 21 -5.90 -15.79 3.55
C ARG A 21 -5.52 -14.91 4.75
N SER A 22 -4.76 -15.47 5.66
CA SER A 22 -4.29 -14.78 6.86
C SER A 22 -3.45 -13.55 6.51
N ASN A 23 -2.52 -13.70 5.56
CA ASN A 23 -1.67 -12.60 5.14
C ASN A 23 -2.47 -11.52 4.40
N LYS A 24 -3.43 -11.93 3.57
CA LYS A 24 -4.31 -10.98 2.90
C LYS A 24 -5.08 -10.13 3.89
N GLU A 25 -5.62 -10.76 4.94
CA GLU A 25 -6.38 -10.03 5.95
C GLU A 25 -5.52 -9.01 6.68
N ARG A 26 -4.28 -9.37 7.02
CA ARG A 26 -3.35 -8.44 7.66
C ARG A 26 -3.10 -7.22 6.78
N ILE A 27 -2.84 -7.46 5.51
CA ILE A 27 -2.55 -6.40 4.55
C ILE A 27 -3.77 -5.52 4.35
N PHE A 28 -4.95 -6.11 4.13
CA PHE A 28 -6.18 -5.35 3.91
C PHE A 28 -6.55 -4.52 5.14
N ASN A 29 -6.39 -5.07 6.34
CA ASN A 29 -6.70 -4.34 7.55
C ASN A 29 -5.81 -3.10 7.70
N ALA A 30 -4.53 -3.25 7.35
CA ALA A 30 -3.60 -2.12 7.40
C ALA A 30 -3.92 -1.06 6.35
N ILE A 31 -4.26 -1.50 5.14
CA ILE A 31 -4.62 -0.59 4.05
C ILE A 31 -5.90 0.18 4.37
N ALA A 32 -6.86 -0.47 5.02
CA ALA A 32 -8.13 0.16 5.38
C ALA A 32 -7.98 1.35 6.32
N ARG A 33 -6.85 1.44 7.03
CA ARG A 33 -6.59 2.56 7.95
C ARG A 33 -5.88 3.73 7.27
N LEU A 34 -5.47 3.56 6.03
CA LEU A 34 -4.81 4.64 5.29
C LEU A 34 -5.80 5.76 5.02
N PRO A 35 -5.36 7.00 4.96
CA PRO A 35 -3.98 7.46 5.14
C PRO A 35 -3.64 7.83 6.58
N PHE A 36 -4.45 7.50 7.54
CA PHE A 36 -4.39 8.05 8.90
C PHE A 36 -3.52 7.26 9.88
N GLU A 37 -3.47 5.95 9.74
CA GLU A 37 -2.76 5.10 10.69
C GLU A 37 -1.85 4.10 9.99
N GLY A 38 -0.76 3.77 10.66
CA GLY A 38 0.15 2.77 10.21
C GLY A 38 1.59 3.26 10.25
N ASN A 39 2.52 2.37 9.93
CA ASN A 39 3.93 2.72 9.84
C ASN A 39 4.17 3.31 8.45
N ILE A 40 3.89 4.60 8.32
CA ILE A 40 3.87 5.32 7.05
C ILE A 40 5.06 6.25 6.93
N LYS A 41 5.69 6.26 5.77
CA LYS A 41 6.80 7.16 5.49
C LYS A 41 6.74 7.62 4.04
N ALA A 42 6.98 8.91 3.82
CA ALA A 42 7.08 9.45 2.47
C ALA A 42 8.31 8.86 1.79
N MET A 43 8.19 8.54 0.51
CA MET A 43 9.31 7.98 -0.25
C MET A 43 10.19 9.10 -0.77
N GLN A 44 11.45 9.08 -0.34
CA GLN A 44 12.42 10.06 -0.76
C GLN A 44 12.71 9.91 -2.25
N GLY A 45 12.68 11.02 -2.98
CA GLY A 45 12.92 10.99 -4.42
C GLY A 45 11.71 10.65 -5.26
N TYR A 46 10.57 10.37 -4.63
CA TYR A 46 9.34 10.01 -5.34
C TYR A 46 8.18 10.83 -4.76
N ALA A 47 8.04 12.05 -5.25
CA ALA A 47 7.02 12.97 -4.76
C ALA A 47 5.62 12.35 -4.89
N GLY A 48 4.85 12.44 -3.80
CA GLY A 48 3.49 11.92 -3.78
C GLY A 48 3.36 10.43 -3.50
N TYR A 49 4.48 9.74 -3.32
CA TYR A 49 4.47 8.30 -3.01
C TYR A 49 4.79 8.08 -1.55
N TYR A 50 4.13 7.10 -0.96
CA TYR A 50 4.30 6.73 0.45
C TYR A 50 4.51 5.24 0.58
N ARG A 51 5.17 4.86 1.67
CA ARG A 51 5.38 3.46 2.02
C ARG A 51 4.63 3.15 3.31
N LEU A 52 3.85 2.08 3.28
CA LEU A 52 3.23 1.50 4.48
C LEU A 52 3.94 0.18 4.78
N ARG A 53 4.41 0.04 5.98
CA ARG A 53 5.08 -1.20 6.41
C ARG A 53 4.11 -2.04 7.24
N VAL A 54 3.94 -3.31 6.85
CA VAL A 54 3.08 -4.27 7.54
C VAL A 54 3.88 -5.54 7.74
N GLY A 55 4.45 -5.73 8.92
CA GLY A 55 5.36 -6.86 9.16
C GLY A 55 6.52 -6.82 8.18
N ASP A 56 6.70 -7.88 7.41
CA ASP A 56 7.76 -7.96 6.40
C ASP A 56 7.33 -7.35 5.06
N TYR A 57 6.08 -6.94 4.95
CA TYR A 57 5.57 -6.38 3.70
C TYR A 57 5.81 -4.90 3.61
N ARG A 58 5.99 -4.43 2.39
CA ARG A 58 6.07 -3.01 2.06
C ARG A 58 5.01 -2.72 1.03
N ILE A 59 4.22 -1.69 1.28
CA ILE A 59 3.13 -1.29 0.40
C ILE A 59 3.41 0.12 -0.07
N ILE A 60 3.51 0.31 -1.37
CA ILE A 60 3.72 1.64 -1.95
C ILE A 60 2.40 2.13 -2.49
N TYR A 61 2.04 3.34 -2.12
CA TYR A 61 0.75 3.91 -2.50
C TYR A 61 0.84 5.41 -2.72
N THR A 62 -0.16 5.94 -3.40
CA THR A 62 -0.34 7.38 -3.57
C THR A 62 -1.67 7.79 -2.98
N VAL A 63 -1.79 9.07 -2.62
CA VAL A 63 -3.03 9.62 -2.06
C VAL A 63 -3.45 10.81 -2.91
N ASN A 64 -4.67 10.80 -3.38
CA ASN A 64 -5.25 11.96 -4.05
C ASN A 64 -6.34 12.52 -3.15
N ASN A 65 -6.06 13.66 -2.53
CA ASN A 65 -6.97 14.26 -1.56
C ASN A 65 -8.14 15.00 -2.20
N GLU A 66 -8.02 15.34 -3.48
CA GLU A 66 -9.11 16.03 -4.17
C GLU A 66 -10.26 15.09 -4.49
N ILE A 67 -9.94 13.87 -4.91
CA ILE A 67 -10.96 12.89 -5.28
C ILE A 67 -11.06 11.76 -4.26
N LEU A 68 -10.31 11.84 -3.17
CA LEU A 68 -10.33 10.89 -2.07
C LEU A 68 -10.06 9.45 -2.52
N ILE A 69 -8.99 9.27 -3.28
CA ILE A 69 -8.55 7.94 -3.73
C ILE A 69 -7.15 7.65 -3.22
N ILE A 70 -6.99 6.45 -2.68
CA ILE A 70 -5.69 5.90 -2.35
C ILE A 70 -5.43 4.78 -3.35
N ARG A 71 -4.33 4.89 -4.08
CA ARG A 71 -3.98 3.89 -5.07
C ARG A 71 -2.82 3.06 -4.58
N ILE A 72 -3.03 1.76 -4.49
CA ILE A 72 -2.00 0.82 -4.08
C ILE A 72 -1.22 0.42 -5.32
N ILE A 73 0.02 0.90 -5.41
CA ILE A 73 0.85 0.75 -6.59
C ILE A 73 1.57 -0.61 -6.60
N ARG A 74 2.12 -0.98 -5.44
CA ARG A 74 2.94 -2.18 -5.38
C ARG A 74 2.99 -2.71 -3.95
N ILE A 75 2.99 -4.04 -3.84
CA ILE A 75 3.16 -4.73 -2.57
C ILE A 75 4.28 -5.73 -2.76
N GLY A 76 5.17 -5.83 -1.77
CA GLY A 76 6.26 -6.78 -1.83
C GLY A 76 6.89 -7.00 -0.47
N ASN A 77 7.84 -7.90 -0.42
CA ASN A 77 8.59 -8.20 0.80
C ASN A 77 9.85 -7.38 0.84
N ARG A 78 10.17 -6.84 2.02
CA ARG A 78 11.43 -6.15 2.27
C ARG A 78 11.76 -5.06 1.26
N GLY A 79 13.05 -4.90 0.99
CA GLY A 79 13.52 -3.86 0.11
C GLY A 79 13.39 -4.15 -1.38
N ASP A 80 13.07 -5.37 -1.77
CA ASP A 80 13.00 -5.73 -3.19
C ASP A 80 12.03 -4.86 -3.98
N ILE A 81 10.96 -4.45 -3.34
CA ILE A 81 9.93 -3.64 -3.95
C ILE A 81 10.46 -2.29 -4.43
N TYR A 82 11.50 -1.76 -3.78
CA TYR A 82 12.02 -0.44 -4.09
C TYR A 82 12.85 -0.38 -5.37
N LYS A 83 13.28 -1.52 -5.85
CA LYS A 83 14.13 -1.56 -7.04
C LYS A 83 13.40 -1.25 -8.32
N LYS A 84 12.08 -1.32 -8.30
CA LYS A 84 11.26 -1.18 -9.50
C LYS A 84 10.26 -0.03 -9.45
N VAL A 85 10.38 0.79 -8.45
CA VAL A 85 9.48 1.93 -8.33
C VAL A 85 9.98 3.12 -9.13
#